data_80a1766f28fdcdf75d488a74288d301a
#
_entry.id   80a1766f28fdcdf75d488a74288d301a
#
_cell.length_a   1.000
_cell.length_b   1.000
_cell.length_c   1.000
_cell.angle_alpha   90.00
_cell.angle_beta   90.00
_cell.angle_gamma   90.00
#
_symmetry.space_group_name_H-M   'P 1'
#
loop_
_entity.id
_entity.type
_entity.pdbx_description
1 polymer ?
#
loop_
_entity_poly.entity_id
_entity_poly.type
_entity_poly.pdbx_seq_one_letter_code
_entity_poly.pdbx_strand_id
1 'polypeptide(L)'
;FQGRVTRLTPPAADGDGHARPCILGLDIGSTGAKALLTAIDTGTPLFDVYDRTRGNPVDAARRLLEAVLAAGPWSIRAVGFTGSGREAARTLFHAASADPGRLVVLNEIVAHAMAARASDPEQGADLSVIEIGGQDAKYIRLRDGKIVESDLNKACSAGTGSFLEEQAAVYGVASIEELSTLAASADRPPDLGQMCTVYVADAASQ
;
A
#
# COMPACT_ATOMS: atom_id res chain seq x y z
N PHE A 1 -10.85 -6.33 8.48
CA PHE A 1 -9.92 -5.30 8.96
C PHE A 1 -10.67 -3.97 9.10
N GLN A 2 -11.16 -3.64 10.29
CA GLN A 2 -11.92 -2.41 10.51
C GLN A 2 -11.10 -1.28 11.17
N GLY A 3 -9.83 -1.52 11.46
CA GLY A 3 -9.01 -0.61 12.27
C GLY A 3 -7.72 -0.16 11.61
N ARG A 4 -7.14 0.87 12.22
CA ARG A 4 -5.79 1.34 11.93
C ARG A 4 -4.78 0.34 12.47
N VAL A 5 -3.75 0.02 11.69
CA VAL A 5 -2.68 -0.90 12.09
C VAL A 5 -1.34 -0.19 12.06
N THR A 6 -0.56 -0.37 13.11
CA THR A 6 0.83 0.09 13.22
C THR A 6 1.69 -1.11 13.59
N ARG A 7 2.81 -1.32 12.91
CA ARG A 7 3.73 -2.43 13.16
C ARG A 7 5.02 -1.98 13.84
N LEU A 8 5.44 -0.75 13.56
CA LEU A 8 6.64 -0.16 14.16
C LEU A 8 6.25 0.73 15.35
N THR A 9 6.93 0.53 16.45
CA THR A 9 6.81 1.43 17.58
C THR A 9 7.71 2.65 17.33
N PRO A 10 7.21 3.88 17.47
CA PRO A 10 8.05 5.06 17.35
C PRO A 10 9.26 4.95 18.29
N PRO A 11 10.48 5.24 17.81
CA PRO A 11 11.63 5.31 18.71
C PRO A 11 11.40 6.40 19.74
N ALA A 12 11.90 6.19 20.97
CA ALA A 12 11.94 7.24 21.96
C ALA A 12 12.62 8.49 21.39
N ALA A 13 12.18 9.67 21.82
CA ALA A 13 12.85 10.90 21.45
C ALA A 13 14.34 10.78 21.80
N ASP A 14 15.22 11.28 20.92
CA ASP A 14 16.63 11.35 21.23
C ASP A 14 16.82 12.11 22.54
N GLY A 15 17.81 11.72 23.37
CA GLY A 15 17.98 12.24 24.73
C GLY A 15 18.05 13.77 24.84
N ASP A 16 18.26 14.47 23.71
CA ASP A 16 18.28 15.93 23.62
C ASP A 16 16.90 16.54 23.26
N GLY A 17 15.85 15.74 23.14
CA GLY A 17 14.49 16.22 22.83
C GLY A 17 14.29 16.78 21.41
N HIS A 18 15.28 16.61 20.52
CA HIS A 18 15.19 17.12 19.17
C HIS A 18 14.35 16.21 18.27
N ALA A 19 13.53 16.85 17.41
CA ALA A 19 12.75 16.15 16.42
C ALA A 19 13.66 15.46 15.37
N ARG A 20 13.52 14.14 15.20
CA ARG A 20 14.36 13.35 14.29
C ARG A 20 14.08 13.70 12.82
N PRO A 21 15.11 14.04 12.01
CA PRO A 21 14.95 14.29 10.60
C PRO A 21 14.52 13.03 9.84
N CYS A 22 13.40 13.13 9.11
CA CYS A 22 12.81 11.99 8.41
C CYS A 22 12.16 12.40 7.09
N ILE A 23 11.87 11.38 6.27
CA ILE A 23 11.04 11.47 5.07
C ILE A 23 9.73 10.73 5.35
N LEU A 24 8.62 11.30 4.92
CA LEU A 24 7.31 10.69 4.97
C LEU A 24 6.95 10.14 3.59
N GLY A 25 6.72 8.85 3.48
CA GLY A 25 6.11 8.20 2.31
C GLY A 25 4.63 7.96 2.55
N LEU A 26 3.79 8.31 1.58
CA LEU A 26 2.34 8.08 1.57
C LEU A 26 1.95 7.28 0.33
N ASP A 27 1.41 6.09 0.54
CA ASP A 27 0.75 5.29 -0.49
C ASP A 27 -0.77 5.37 -0.27
N ILE A 28 -1.45 6.07 -1.16
CA ILE A 28 -2.91 6.26 -1.07
C ILE A 28 -3.58 5.41 -2.16
N GLY A 29 -3.83 4.16 -1.83
CA GLY A 29 -4.53 3.23 -2.70
C GLY A 29 -6.06 3.39 -2.64
N SER A 30 -6.76 2.73 -3.55
CA SER A 30 -8.23 2.75 -3.65
C SER A 30 -8.92 2.12 -2.43
N THR A 31 -8.38 1.04 -1.88
CA THR A 31 -8.92 0.30 -0.73
C THR A 31 -8.19 0.57 0.56
N GLY A 32 -6.88 0.74 0.51
CA GLY A 32 -6.03 0.97 1.68
C GLY A 32 -5.02 2.08 1.48
N ALA A 33 -4.70 2.77 2.53
CA ALA A 33 -3.72 3.84 2.57
C ALA A 33 -2.66 3.56 3.63
N LYS A 34 -1.41 3.93 3.35
CA LYS A 34 -0.26 3.66 4.21
C LYS A 34 0.61 4.89 4.34
N ALA A 35 1.19 5.06 5.51
CA ALA A 35 2.26 6.03 5.74
C ALA A 35 3.47 5.33 6.35
N LEU A 36 4.66 5.74 5.92
CA LEU A 36 5.93 5.28 6.44
C LEU A 36 6.84 6.47 6.69
N LEU A 37 7.37 6.59 7.91
CA LEU A 37 8.46 7.49 8.23
C LEU A 37 9.79 6.75 8.15
N THR A 38 10.77 7.34 7.50
CA THR A 38 12.10 6.78 7.31
C THR A 38 13.15 7.79 7.72
N ALA A 39 14.15 7.38 8.48
CA ALA A 39 15.29 8.21 8.82
C ALA A 39 16.06 8.61 7.55
N ILE A 40 16.48 9.89 7.45
CA ILE A 40 17.16 10.39 6.25
C ILE A 40 18.57 9.82 6.12
N ASP A 41 19.26 9.68 7.22
CA ASP A 41 20.66 9.29 7.28
C ASP A 41 20.89 7.80 7.03
N THR A 42 19.97 6.96 7.51
CA THR A 42 20.14 5.49 7.47
C THR A 42 19.14 4.77 6.55
N GLY A 43 18.08 5.44 6.13
CA GLY A 43 16.97 4.78 5.43
C GLY A 43 16.14 3.83 6.32
N THR A 44 16.40 3.83 7.64
CA THR A 44 15.71 2.92 8.56
C THR A 44 14.25 3.34 8.75
N PRO A 45 13.29 2.42 8.65
CA PRO A 45 11.90 2.67 9.01
C PRO A 45 11.76 3.04 10.49
N LEU A 46 11.09 4.16 10.78
CA LEU A 46 10.89 4.69 12.13
C LEU A 46 9.47 4.47 12.65
N PHE A 47 8.49 4.61 11.78
CA PHE A 47 7.07 4.47 12.14
C PHE A 47 6.28 4.17 10.88
N ASP A 48 5.30 3.28 11.00
CA ASP A 48 4.35 2.98 9.93
C ASP A 48 2.92 3.03 10.44
N VAL A 49 1.99 3.33 9.54
CA VAL A 49 0.56 3.22 9.82
C VAL A 49 -0.20 2.86 8.55
N TYR A 50 -1.15 1.96 8.68
CA TYR A 50 -2.11 1.57 7.67
C TYR A 50 -3.52 1.95 8.12
N ASP A 51 -4.35 2.44 7.19
CA ASP A 51 -5.80 2.65 7.40
C ASP A 51 -6.54 2.35 6.07
N ARG A 52 -7.84 2.12 6.15
CA ARG A 52 -8.70 1.94 4.98
C ARG A 52 -8.98 3.29 4.31
N THR A 53 -8.96 3.31 2.97
CA THR A 53 -9.29 4.52 2.20
C THR A 53 -10.77 4.87 2.28
N ARG A 54 -11.66 3.85 2.32
CA ARG A 54 -13.12 4.02 2.45
C ARG A 54 -13.71 4.93 1.37
N GLY A 55 -13.16 4.86 0.14
CA GLY A 55 -13.61 5.68 -0.98
C GLY A 55 -13.24 7.17 -0.90
N ASN A 56 -12.52 7.61 0.14
CA ASN A 56 -12.11 9.00 0.31
C ASN A 56 -10.59 9.11 0.55
N PRO A 57 -9.79 9.27 -0.53
CA PRO A 57 -8.33 9.34 -0.44
C PRO A 57 -7.82 10.56 0.32
N VAL A 58 -8.53 11.70 0.25
CA VAL A 58 -8.15 12.92 0.96
C VAL A 58 -8.30 12.75 2.48
N ASP A 59 -9.43 12.19 2.91
CA ASP A 59 -9.66 11.92 4.33
C ASP A 59 -8.73 10.81 4.86
N ALA A 60 -8.42 9.80 4.05
CA ALA A 60 -7.43 8.80 4.40
C ALA A 60 -6.04 9.41 4.61
N ALA A 61 -5.57 10.27 3.70
CA ALA A 61 -4.30 10.98 3.83
C ALA A 61 -4.27 11.85 5.10
N ARG A 62 -5.37 12.55 5.41
CA ARG A 62 -5.50 13.34 6.65
C ARG A 62 -5.37 12.47 7.90
N ARG A 63 -6.10 11.35 7.97
CA ARG A 63 -6.03 10.43 9.12
C ARG A 63 -4.66 9.81 9.31
N LEU A 64 -3.95 9.49 8.21
CA LEU A 64 -2.57 8.99 8.28
C LEU A 64 -1.64 10.07 8.83
N LEU A 65 -1.76 11.31 8.34
CA LEU A 65 -0.96 12.43 8.83
C LEU A 65 -1.19 12.68 10.33
N GLU A 66 -2.44 12.70 10.77
CA GLU A 66 -2.79 12.84 12.20
C GLU A 66 -2.13 11.74 13.05
N ALA A 67 -2.15 10.48 12.57
CA ALA A 67 -1.50 9.38 13.27
C ALA A 67 0.02 9.54 13.33
N VAL A 68 0.64 9.97 12.23
CA VAL A 68 2.08 10.26 12.17
C VAL A 68 2.45 11.36 13.16
N LEU A 69 1.72 12.47 13.16
CA LEU A 69 1.99 13.61 14.04
C LEU A 69 1.76 13.27 15.52
N ALA A 70 0.79 12.41 15.83
CA ALA A 70 0.53 11.95 17.18
C ALA A 70 1.59 10.97 17.71
N ALA A 71 2.33 10.31 16.81
CA ALA A 71 3.32 9.29 17.16
C ALA A 71 4.65 9.86 17.70
N GLY A 72 4.92 11.14 17.46
CA GLY A 72 6.14 11.76 17.99
C GLY A 72 6.51 13.10 17.36
N PRO A 73 7.56 13.74 17.89
CA PRO A 73 8.10 14.97 17.32
C PRO A 73 8.98 14.61 16.11
N TRP A 74 8.45 14.77 14.90
CA TRP A 74 9.15 14.50 13.65
C TRP A 74 9.61 15.78 12.97
N SER A 75 10.82 15.78 12.41
CA SER A 75 11.33 16.82 11.50
C SER A 75 11.20 16.33 10.05
N ILE A 76 9.97 16.36 9.50
CA ILE A 76 9.67 15.87 8.16
C ILE A 76 10.31 16.81 7.13
N ARG A 77 11.29 16.32 6.38
CA ARG A 77 12.09 17.09 5.41
C ARG A 77 11.56 16.99 3.98
N ALA A 78 10.87 15.91 3.65
CA ALA A 78 10.21 15.71 2.37
C ALA A 78 9.04 14.75 2.52
N VAL A 79 8.08 14.83 1.58
CA VAL A 79 6.93 13.91 1.52
C VAL A 79 6.85 13.34 0.11
N GLY A 80 6.83 12.00 0.02
CA GLY A 80 6.59 11.25 -1.20
C GLY A 80 5.16 10.74 -1.25
N PHE A 81 4.52 10.82 -2.42
CA PHE A 81 3.16 10.35 -2.66
C PHE A 81 3.14 9.32 -3.77
N THR A 82 2.45 8.21 -3.55
CA THR A 82 2.18 7.18 -4.55
C THR A 82 0.77 6.61 -4.39
N GLY A 83 0.42 5.62 -5.21
CA GLY A 83 -0.92 5.04 -5.24
C GLY A 83 -1.90 5.82 -6.13
N SER A 84 -3.12 5.31 -6.28
CA SER A 84 -4.17 5.91 -7.13
C SER A 84 -4.62 7.29 -6.64
N GLY A 85 -4.59 7.54 -5.33
CA GLY A 85 -4.99 8.82 -4.70
C GLY A 85 -3.84 9.83 -4.53
N ARG A 86 -2.64 9.59 -5.07
CA ARG A 86 -1.43 10.40 -4.85
C ARG A 86 -1.59 11.88 -5.18
N GLU A 87 -2.29 12.22 -6.26
CA GLU A 87 -2.46 13.63 -6.68
C GLU A 87 -3.41 14.39 -5.75
N ALA A 88 -4.49 13.74 -5.30
CA ALA A 88 -5.42 14.33 -4.34
C ALA A 88 -4.72 14.58 -2.99
N ALA A 89 -3.93 13.61 -2.52
CA ALA A 89 -3.14 13.76 -1.30
C ALA A 89 -2.09 14.86 -1.45
N ARG A 90 -1.33 14.90 -2.56
CA ARG A 90 -0.35 15.96 -2.82
C ARG A 90 -1.00 17.35 -2.80
N THR A 91 -2.17 17.50 -3.40
CA THR A 91 -2.91 18.79 -3.43
C THR A 91 -3.24 19.28 -2.03
N LEU A 92 -3.71 18.38 -1.15
CA LEU A 92 -3.96 18.68 0.26
C LEU A 92 -2.69 19.17 0.97
N PHE A 93 -1.59 18.46 0.81
CA PHE A 93 -0.32 18.81 1.45
C PHE A 93 0.30 20.09 0.88
N HIS A 94 0.12 20.34 -0.42
CA HIS A 94 0.60 21.55 -1.07
C HIS A 94 -0.01 22.81 -0.45
N ALA A 95 -1.30 22.79 -0.15
CA ALA A 95 -2.00 23.91 0.47
C ALA A 95 -1.51 24.20 1.92
N ALA A 96 -0.97 23.18 2.61
CA ALA A 96 -0.49 23.27 3.98
C ALA A 96 1.05 23.38 4.10
N SER A 97 1.80 23.22 2.99
CA SER A 97 3.27 23.17 3.00
C SER A 97 3.87 24.57 2.85
N ALA A 98 4.85 24.88 3.69
CA ALA A 98 5.68 26.08 3.55
C ALA A 98 6.71 25.96 2.39
N ASP A 99 7.03 24.73 1.97
CA ASP A 99 8.00 24.45 0.89
C ASP A 99 7.46 23.33 -0.03
N PRO A 100 6.65 23.71 -1.05
CA PRO A 100 6.08 22.73 -1.98
C PRO A 100 7.12 21.95 -2.80
N GLY A 101 8.35 22.43 -2.92
CA GLY A 101 9.44 21.75 -3.61
C GLY A 101 9.88 20.45 -2.94
N ARG A 102 9.45 20.20 -1.70
CA ARG A 102 9.69 18.95 -0.95
C ARG A 102 8.59 17.92 -1.10
N LEU A 103 7.59 18.18 -1.93
CA LEU A 103 6.48 17.27 -2.20
C LEU A 103 6.73 16.55 -3.53
N VAL A 104 7.01 15.26 -3.47
CA VAL A 104 7.38 14.43 -4.63
C VAL A 104 6.27 13.43 -4.93
N VAL A 105 5.82 13.38 -6.18
CA VAL A 105 4.88 12.35 -6.65
C VAL A 105 5.64 11.29 -7.43
N LEU A 106 5.41 10.03 -7.08
CA LEU A 106 5.97 8.87 -7.76
C LEU A 106 4.85 8.06 -8.41
N ASN A 107 5.11 7.60 -9.62
CA ASN A 107 4.26 6.60 -10.26
C ASN A 107 4.30 5.31 -9.42
N GLU A 108 3.16 4.65 -9.28
CA GLU A 108 3.00 3.45 -8.45
C GLU A 108 3.90 2.29 -8.90
N ILE A 109 4.02 2.05 -10.21
CA ILE A 109 4.92 1.02 -10.74
C ILE A 109 6.37 1.30 -10.36
N VAL A 110 6.80 2.56 -10.43
CA VAL A 110 8.15 2.98 -10.02
C VAL A 110 8.36 2.79 -8.52
N ALA A 111 7.37 3.16 -7.70
CA ALA A 111 7.45 2.99 -6.25
C ALA A 111 7.56 1.51 -5.84
N HIS A 112 6.74 0.63 -6.45
CA HIS A 112 6.81 -0.81 -6.24
C HIS A 112 8.15 -1.40 -6.68
N ALA A 113 8.64 -1.01 -7.86
CA ALA A 113 9.95 -1.46 -8.36
C ALA A 113 11.11 -1.04 -7.44
N MET A 114 11.10 0.19 -6.96
CA MET A 114 12.11 0.70 -6.03
C MET A 114 12.09 -0.05 -4.69
N ALA A 115 10.90 -0.30 -4.13
CA ALA A 115 10.74 -1.04 -2.89
C ALA A 115 11.18 -2.50 -3.04
N ALA A 116 10.76 -3.17 -4.11
CA ALA A 116 11.15 -4.55 -4.40
C ALA A 116 12.67 -4.68 -4.58
N ARG A 117 13.28 -3.76 -5.37
CA ARG A 117 14.73 -3.70 -5.53
C ARG A 117 15.46 -3.52 -4.20
N ALA A 118 14.99 -2.62 -3.34
CA ALA A 118 15.62 -2.36 -2.05
C ALA A 118 15.53 -3.56 -1.08
N SER A 119 14.53 -4.43 -1.26
CA SER A 119 14.31 -5.64 -0.46
C SER A 119 14.97 -6.88 -1.06
N ASP A 120 15.43 -6.80 -2.31
CA ASP A 120 16.08 -7.90 -3.02
C ASP A 120 17.58 -7.94 -2.70
N PRO A 121 18.14 -9.10 -2.24
CA PRO A 121 19.57 -9.24 -2.00
C PRO A 121 20.44 -8.92 -3.22
N GLU A 122 19.94 -9.20 -4.43
CA GLU A 122 20.63 -8.96 -5.69
C GLU A 122 20.36 -7.57 -6.28
N GLN A 123 19.66 -6.69 -5.52
CA GLN A 123 19.38 -5.31 -5.89
C GLN A 123 18.67 -5.16 -7.25
N GLY A 124 17.83 -6.12 -7.60
CA GLY A 124 17.06 -6.11 -8.84
C GLY A 124 17.88 -6.48 -10.08
N ALA A 125 18.96 -7.25 -9.93
CA ALA A 125 19.77 -7.71 -11.06
C ALA A 125 18.93 -8.48 -12.08
N ASP A 126 18.08 -9.40 -11.63
CA ASP A 126 17.04 -10.07 -12.42
C ASP A 126 15.82 -10.40 -11.54
N LEU A 127 14.88 -9.47 -11.44
CA LEU A 127 13.76 -9.56 -10.50
C LEU A 127 12.42 -9.43 -11.22
N SER A 128 11.48 -10.33 -10.91
CA SER A 128 10.07 -10.20 -11.28
C SER A 128 9.24 -9.88 -10.05
N VAL A 129 8.41 -8.88 -10.16
CA VAL A 129 7.47 -8.46 -9.11
C VAL A 129 6.05 -8.70 -9.60
N ILE A 130 5.27 -9.42 -8.79
CA ILE A 130 3.82 -9.56 -8.96
C ILE A 130 3.20 -8.85 -7.77
N GLU A 131 2.48 -7.78 -8.04
CA GLU A 131 1.72 -7.02 -7.06
C GLU A 131 0.23 -7.25 -7.30
N ILE A 132 -0.49 -7.63 -6.24
CA ILE A 132 -1.93 -7.83 -6.28
C ILE A 132 -2.55 -6.88 -5.26
N GLY A 133 -3.14 -5.82 -5.78
CA GLY A 133 -3.77 -4.76 -5.00
C GLY A 133 -5.24 -5.01 -4.70
N GLY A 134 -5.92 -3.94 -4.26
CA GLY A 134 -7.35 -3.95 -3.99
C GLY A 134 -8.20 -4.01 -5.25
N GLN A 135 -7.78 -3.40 -6.36
CA GLN A 135 -8.57 -3.28 -7.59
C GLN A 135 -7.82 -3.71 -8.86
N ASP A 136 -6.52 -3.85 -8.79
CA ASP A 136 -5.67 -4.22 -9.92
C ASP A 136 -4.57 -5.19 -9.52
N ALA A 137 -3.95 -5.80 -10.51
CA ALA A 137 -2.74 -6.60 -10.36
C ALA A 137 -1.71 -6.12 -11.37
N LYS A 138 -0.45 -6.10 -10.98
CA LYS A 138 0.66 -5.60 -11.78
C LYS A 138 1.77 -6.64 -11.87
N TYR A 139 2.37 -6.75 -13.03
CA TYR A 139 3.64 -7.41 -13.26
C TYR A 139 4.70 -6.37 -13.58
N ILE A 140 5.86 -6.49 -12.93
CA ILE A 140 7.00 -5.59 -13.19
C ILE A 140 8.25 -6.46 -13.30
N ARG A 141 9.03 -6.28 -14.37
CA ARG A 141 10.31 -6.92 -14.57
C ARG A 141 11.44 -5.91 -14.41
N LEU A 142 12.41 -6.24 -13.58
CA LEU A 142 13.65 -5.49 -13.45
C LEU A 142 14.82 -6.29 -14.02
N ARG A 143 15.74 -5.60 -14.69
CA ARG A 143 17.09 -6.07 -15.04
C ARG A 143 18.08 -4.97 -14.74
N ASP A 144 19.18 -5.33 -14.10
CA ASP A 144 20.23 -4.40 -13.67
C ASP A 144 19.65 -3.22 -12.87
N GLY A 145 18.66 -3.49 -12.02
CA GLY A 145 17.97 -2.50 -11.20
C GLY A 145 17.06 -1.53 -11.96
N LYS A 146 16.79 -1.77 -13.26
CA LYS A 146 15.93 -0.94 -14.11
C LYS A 146 14.68 -1.69 -14.53
N ILE A 147 13.55 -0.99 -14.59
CA ILE A 147 12.31 -1.54 -15.13
C ILE A 147 12.48 -1.74 -16.63
N VAL A 148 12.39 -2.99 -17.11
CA VAL A 148 12.45 -3.35 -18.54
C VAL A 148 11.09 -3.72 -19.09
N GLU A 149 10.15 -4.12 -18.23
CA GLU A 149 8.79 -4.49 -18.63
C GLU A 149 7.83 -4.20 -17.47
N SER A 150 6.63 -3.78 -17.79
CA SER A 150 5.53 -3.71 -16.83
C SER A 150 4.20 -3.92 -17.53
N ASP A 151 3.32 -4.66 -16.91
CA ASP A 151 1.94 -4.88 -17.36
C ASP A 151 0.97 -4.71 -16.19
N LEU A 152 -0.27 -4.37 -16.54
CA LEU A 152 -1.34 -4.06 -15.60
C LEU A 152 -2.63 -4.68 -16.14
N ASN A 153 -3.39 -5.38 -15.30
CA ASN A 153 -4.72 -5.82 -15.70
C ASN A 153 -5.64 -4.60 -15.90
N LYS A 154 -6.09 -4.39 -17.14
CA LYS A 154 -6.71 -3.12 -17.56
C LYS A 154 -8.21 -3.01 -17.32
N ALA A 155 -8.91 -4.11 -17.01
CA ALA A 155 -10.38 -4.09 -17.06
C ALA A 155 -11.09 -5.04 -16.07
N CYS A 156 -10.38 -5.78 -15.23
CA CYS A 156 -11.00 -6.80 -14.40
C CYS A 156 -10.38 -6.86 -13.01
N SER A 157 -11.21 -6.80 -11.97
CA SER A 157 -10.78 -6.98 -10.59
C SER A 157 -10.63 -8.46 -10.17
N ALA A 158 -10.69 -9.40 -11.13
CA ALA A 158 -10.52 -10.83 -10.86
C ALA A 158 -9.20 -11.09 -10.11
N GLY A 159 -9.30 -11.83 -9.01
CA GLY A 159 -8.14 -12.16 -8.17
C GLY A 159 -7.61 -11.01 -7.34
N THR A 160 -8.28 -9.86 -7.33
CA THR A 160 -7.90 -8.70 -6.49
C THR A 160 -8.60 -8.72 -5.13
N GLY A 161 -8.11 -7.89 -4.19
CA GLY A 161 -8.65 -7.83 -2.84
C GLY A 161 -10.13 -7.43 -2.78
N SER A 162 -10.60 -6.53 -3.65
CA SER A 162 -12.00 -6.12 -3.70
C SER A 162 -12.93 -7.27 -4.08
N PHE A 163 -12.54 -8.09 -5.05
CA PHE A 163 -13.31 -9.26 -5.43
C PHE A 163 -13.45 -10.24 -4.25
N LEU A 164 -12.35 -10.53 -3.54
CA LEU A 164 -12.39 -11.41 -2.38
C LEU A 164 -13.24 -10.85 -1.24
N GLU A 165 -13.20 -9.53 -1.00
CA GLU A 165 -14.06 -8.86 -0.02
C GLU A 165 -15.55 -8.96 -0.39
N GLU A 166 -15.90 -8.78 -1.67
CA GLU A 166 -17.26 -8.94 -2.16
C GLU A 166 -17.75 -10.39 -1.99
N GLN A 167 -16.92 -11.38 -2.34
CA GLN A 167 -17.30 -12.79 -2.16
C GLN A 167 -17.43 -13.14 -0.66
N ALA A 168 -16.54 -12.68 0.21
CA ALA A 168 -16.69 -12.87 1.65
C ALA A 168 -18.04 -12.35 2.16
N ALA A 169 -18.44 -11.16 1.73
CA ALA A 169 -19.73 -10.59 2.09
C ALA A 169 -20.93 -11.41 1.57
N VAL A 170 -20.87 -11.91 0.34
CA VAL A 170 -21.91 -12.77 -0.26
C VAL A 170 -22.08 -14.06 0.54
N TYR A 171 -20.99 -14.66 1.00
CA TYR A 171 -21.04 -15.89 1.81
C TYR A 171 -21.26 -15.64 3.31
N GLY A 172 -21.49 -14.40 3.72
CA GLY A 172 -21.71 -14.05 5.13
C GLY A 172 -20.45 -14.16 6.00
N VAL A 173 -19.27 -14.16 5.38
CA VAL A 173 -17.97 -14.17 6.07
C VAL A 173 -17.61 -12.74 6.50
N ALA A 174 -17.24 -12.55 7.76
CA ALA A 174 -17.14 -11.21 8.34
C ALA A 174 -15.89 -10.45 7.87
N SER A 175 -14.83 -11.15 7.44
CA SER A 175 -13.57 -10.52 7.03
C SER A 175 -12.76 -11.37 6.05
N ILE A 176 -11.79 -10.74 5.39
CA ILE A 176 -10.81 -11.42 4.52
C ILE A 176 -9.97 -12.43 5.30
N GLU A 177 -9.64 -12.14 6.55
CA GLU A 177 -8.88 -13.03 7.41
C GLU A 177 -9.66 -14.32 7.72
N GLU A 178 -10.96 -14.17 7.97
CA GLU A 178 -11.85 -15.31 8.18
C GLU A 178 -11.99 -16.12 6.89
N LEU A 179 -12.20 -15.47 5.74
CA LEU A 179 -12.24 -16.12 4.42
C LEU A 179 -10.94 -16.89 4.15
N SER A 180 -9.78 -16.30 4.44
CA SER A 180 -8.47 -16.93 4.27
C SER A 180 -8.31 -18.16 5.18
N THR A 181 -8.81 -18.08 6.42
CA THR A 181 -8.77 -19.19 7.36
C THR A 181 -9.66 -20.35 6.90
N LEU A 182 -10.87 -20.05 6.42
CA LEU A 182 -11.77 -21.04 5.85
C LEU A 182 -11.17 -21.69 4.59
N ALA A 183 -10.61 -20.89 3.70
CA ALA A 183 -9.97 -21.39 2.49
C ALA A 183 -8.78 -22.32 2.79
N ALA A 184 -7.95 -21.96 3.79
CA ALA A 184 -6.82 -22.79 4.22
C ALA A 184 -7.25 -24.12 4.86
N SER A 185 -8.48 -24.23 5.35
CA SER A 185 -9.04 -25.45 5.94
C SER A 185 -9.66 -26.40 4.92
N ALA A 186 -9.76 -25.98 3.65
CA ALA A 186 -10.39 -26.77 2.60
C ALA A 186 -9.45 -27.90 2.09
N ASP A 187 -9.86 -29.16 2.25
CA ASP A 187 -9.12 -30.33 1.77
C ASP A 187 -9.14 -30.46 0.24
N ARG A 188 -10.20 -30.03 -0.40
CA ARG A 188 -10.45 -30.15 -1.85
C ARG A 188 -11.06 -28.86 -2.41
N PRO A 189 -10.25 -27.86 -2.75
CA PRO A 189 -10.77 -26.69 -3.40
C PRO A 189 -11.35 -27.06 -4.79
N PRO A 190 -12.52 -26.55 -5.17
CA PRO A 190 -13.08 -26.76 -6.50
C PRO A 190 -12.21 -26.02 -7.54
N ASP A 191 -12.13 -26.60 -8.75
CA ASP A 191 -11.57 -25.87 -9.89
C ASP A 191 -12.67 -24.98 -10.48
N LEU A 192 -12.57 -23.69 -10.21
CA LEU A 192 -13.50 -22.67 -10.73
C LEU A 192 -13.06 -22.12 -12.11
N GLY A 193 -11.94 -22.63 -12.66
CA GLY A 193 -11.38 -22.19 -13.91
C GLY A 193 -10.74 -20.79 -13.86
N GLN A 194 -10.42 -20.26 -15.05
CA GLN A 194 -9.82 -18.94 -15.22
C GLN A 194 -10.80 -18.06 -16.01
N MET A 195 -11.78 -17.50 -15.34
CA MET A 195 -12.87 -16.76 -15.96
C MET A 195 -12.99 -15.35 -15.39
N CYS A 196 -13.85 -14.55 -16.02
CA CYS A 196 -14.29 -13.27 -15.49
C CYS A 196 -14.93 -13.44 -14.10
N THR A 197 -14.73 -12.46 -13.20
CA THR A 197 -15.26 -12.46 -11.83
C THR A 197 -16.76 -12.78 -11.74
N VAL A 198 -17.57 -12.34 -12.72
CA VAL A 198 -19.00 -12.62 -12.77
C VAL A 198 -19.27 -14.12 -12.90
N TYR A 199 -18.54 -14.80 -13.79
CA TYR A 199 -18.71 -16.25 -13.97
C TYR A 199 -18.10 -17.06 -12.82
N VAL A 200 -17.00 -16.59 -12.24
CA VAL A 200 -16.38 -17.23 -11.06
C VAL A 200 -17.31 -17.12 -9.86
N ALA A 201 -17.95 -15.97 -9.64
CA ALA A 201 -18.91 -15.78 -8.56
C ALA A 201 -20.16 -16.69 -8.72
N ASP A 202 -20.67 -16.83 -9.96
CA ASP A 202 -21.78 -17.74 -10.27
C ASP A 202 -21.39 -19.22 -10.04
N ALA A 203 -20.23 -19.64 -10.54
CA ALA A 203 -19.73 -20.99 -10.35
C ALA A 203 -19.46 -21.33 -8.88
N ALA A 204 -19.02 -20.38 -8.07
CA ALA A 204 -18.76 -20.57 -6.65
C ALA A 204 -20.05 -20.62 -5.79
N SER A 205 -21.17 -20.17 -6.33
CA SER A 205 -22.47 -20.18 -5.64
C SER A 205 -23.29 -21.45 -5.87
N GLN A 206 -22.84 -22.35 -6.75
CA GLN A 206 -23.47 -23.65 -7.07
C GLN A 206 -22.90 -24.76 -6.17
#